data_a55fea4c9f8abf4e1e89b4a4a4162dd0
#
_entry.id   a55fea4c9f8abf4e1e89b4a4a4162dd0
#
_cell.length_a   1.000
_cell.length_b   1.000
_cell.length_c   1.000
_cell.angle_alpha   90.00
_cell.angle_beta   90.00
_cell.angle_gamma   90.00
#
_symmetry.space_group_name_H-M   'P 1'
#
loop_
_entity.id
_entity.type
_entity.pdbx_description
1 polymer ?
#
loop_
_entity_poly.entity_id
_entity_poly.type
_entity_poly.pdbx_seq_one_letter_code
_entity_poly.pdbx_strand_id
1 'polypeptide(L)'
;MPNNNNGKQNMNQIKKEKTMKRFLGLVALLMGMVTGANAQVNDTIQRTTGNDLYQGMTRKLPYRQMVTPYGVQVAFAKTVHIIFPSAVKYVDLGSNWIIAGKADGAENVIRVKATTEGFPGETNFSVICEDGSFYSFNARYAREPEMLNIEMKDFLENEDTTDF
;
A
#
# COMPACT_ATOMS: atom_id res chain seq x y z
N MET A 1 -60.86 -24.47 -51.16
CA MET A 1 -60.78 -24.14 -49.72
C MET A 1 -59.54 -23.28 -49.52
N PRO A 2 -59.62 -21.99 -49.17
CA PRO A 2 -58.43 -21.14 -49.02
C PRO A 2 -57.74 -21.41 -47.65
N ASN A 3 -56.42 -21.51 -47.72
CA ASN A 3 -55.50 -21.90 -46.67
C ASN A 3 -55.36 -20.78 -45.60
N ASN A 4 -55.84 -21.03 -44.39
CA ASN A 4 -55.95 -20.08 -43.27
C ASN A 4 -54.65 -19.91 -42.47
N ASN A 5 -53.49 -20.29 -43.04
CA ASN A 5 -52.18 -20.24 -42.36
C ASN A 5 -51.44 -18.92 -42.45
N ASN A 6 -51.74 -18.08 -43.46
CA ASN A 6 -51.05 -16.81 -43.66
C ASN A 6 -51.43 -15.71 -42.66
N GLY A 7 -52.66 -15.73 -42.13
CA GLY A 7 -53.11 -14.76 -41.14
C GLY A 7 -52.46 -14.96 -39.74
N LYS A 8 -52.24 -16.20 -39.35
CA LYS A 8 -51.59 -16.49 -38.04
C LYS A 8 -50.10 -16.18 -38.02
N GLN A 9 -49.39 -16.36 -39.16
CA GLN A 9 -47.97 -16.04 -39.25
C GLN A 9 -47.74 -14.51 -39.23
N ASN A 10 -48.60 -13.74 -39.88
CA ASN A 10 -48.51 -12.28 -39.94
C ASN A 10 -48.82 -11.65 -38.56
N MET A 11 -49.78 -12.18 -37.81
CA MET A 11 -50.09 -11.72 -36.44
C MET A 11 -48.94 -12.01 -35.44
N ASN A 12 -48.24 -13.12 -35.62
CA ASN A 12 -47.12 -13.47 -34.76
C ASN A 12 -45.90 -12.62 -35.02
N GLN A 13 -45.66 -12.22 -36.27
CA GLN A 13 -44.58 -11.29 -36.63
C GLN A 13 -44.85 -9.88 -36.07
N ILE A 14 -46.10 -9.39 -36.19
CA ILE A 14 -46.48 -8.07 -35.64
C ILE A 14 -46.38 -8.04 -34.11
N LYS A 15 -46.74 -9.14 -33.43
CA LYS A 15 -46.53 -9.25 -31.97
C LYS A 15 -45.06 -9.27 -31.58
N LYS A 16 -44.21 -9.97 -32.32
CA LYS A 16 -42.73 -10.00 -32.05
C LYS A 16 -42.11 -8.62 -32.25
N GLU A 17 -42.50 -7.88 -33.33
CA GLU A 17 -41.95 -6.56 -33.52
C GLU A 17 -42.39 -5.56 -32.45
N LYS A 18 -43.65 -5.59 -32.02
CA LYS A 18 -44.14 -4.72 -30.93
C LYS A 18 -43.46 -5.02 -29.61
N THR A 19 -43.18 -6.30 -29.31
CA THR A 19 -42.45 -6.71 -28.09
C THR A 19 -41.00 -6.27 -28.15
N MET A 20 -40.34 -6.41 -29.30
CA MET A 20 -38.95 -6.01 -29.50
C MET A 20 -38.77 -4.49 -29.41
N LYS A 21 -39.70 -3.69 -30.01
CA LYS A 21 -39.67 -2.22 -29.88
C LYS A 21 -39.92 -1.74 -28.45
N ARG A 22 -40.74 -2.45 -27.66
CA ARG A 22 -40.94 -2.15 -26.24
C ARG A 22 -39.72 -2.52 -25.42
N PHE A 23 -39.02 -3.62 -25.74
CA PHE A 23 -37.78 -4.01 -25.08
C PHE A 23 -36.61 -3.07 -25.41
N LEU A 24 -36.48 -2.64 -26.65
CA LEU A 24 -35.50 -1.62 -27.07
C LEU A 24 -35.74 -0.27 -26.37
N GLY A 25 -37.00 0.15 -26.24
CA GLY A 25 -37.36 1.37 -25.52
C GLY A 25 -37.04 1.31 -24.03
N LEU A 26 -37.21 0.13 -23.40
CA LEU A 26 -36.90 -0.08 -21.98
C LEU A 26 -35.40 -0.10 -21.72
N VAL A 27 -34.61 -0.70 -22.63
CA VAL A 27 -33.14 -0.71 -22.57
C VAL A 27 -32.56 0.67 -22.80
N ALA A 28 -33.13 1.47 -23.72
CA ALA A 28 -32.71 2.85 -23.93
C ALA A 28 -33.02 3.76 -22.73
N LEU A 29 -34.12 3.50 -22.01
CA LEU A 29 -34.46 4.24 -20.79
C LEU A 29 -33.54 3.91 -19.62
N LEU A 30 -33.02 2.67 -19.55
CA LEU A 30 -32.05 2.24 -18.53
C LEU A 30 -30.62 2.69 -18.80
N MET A 31 -30.23 2.93 -20.06
CA MET A 31 -28.92 3.46 -20.42
C MET A 31 -28.83 5.00 -20.31
N GLY A 32 -29.94 5.70 -20.23
CA GLY A 32 -29.98 7.17 -20.07
C GLY A 32 -29.78 7.68 -18.65
N MET A 33 -29.66 6.80 -17.63
CA MET A 33 -29.48 7.22 -16.24
C MET A 33 -28.05 7.00 -15.69
N VAL A 34 -27.08 6.69 -16.54
CA VAL A 34 -25.66 6.77 -16.20
C VAL A 34 -25.08 8.09 -16.70
N THR A 35 -25.73 9.20 -16.35
CA THR A 35 -25.10 10.52 -16.41
C THR A 35 -24.40 10.76 -15.08
N GLY A 36 -23.08 10.62 -15.10
CA GLY A 36 -22.15 11.46 -14.35
C GLY A 36 -22.56 11.81 -12.91
N ALA A 37 -22.56 10.85 -12.01
CA ALA A 37 -22.16 11.17 -10.65
C ALA A 37 -20.65 11.47 -10.70
N ASN A 38 -20.28 12.69 -11.10
CA ASN A 38 -19.07 13.28 -10.59
C ASN A 38 -19.25 13.28 -9.08
N ALA A 39 -18.72 12.26 -8.41
CA ALA A 39 -18.47 12.34 -7.00
C ALA A 39 -17.46 13.47 -6.85
N GLN A 40 -17.95 14.70 -6.72
CA GLN A 40 -17.22 15.71 -5.97
C GLN A 40 -16.96 15.03 -4.62
N VAL A 41 -15.72 14.63 -4.44
CA VAL A 41 -15.19 14.39 -3.11
C VAL A 41 -15.32 15.74 -2.42
N ASN A 42 -16.51 15.98 -1.85
CA ASN A 42 -16.66 17.01 -0.84
C ASN A 42 -15.70 16.60 0.26
N ASP A 43 -14.58 17.30 0.31
CA ASP A 43 -13.67 17.33 1.45
C ASP A 43 -14.45 17.99 2.62
N THR A 44 -15.56 17.34 2.97
CA THR A 44 -16.34 17.69 4.15
C THR A 44 -15.51 17.20 5.31
N ILE A 45 -14.72 18.12 5.87
CA ILE A 45 -14.11 17.96 7.20
C ILE A 45 -15.26 17.56 8.12
N GLN A 46 -15.42 16.27 8.37
CA GLN A 46 -16.31 15.80 9.43
C GLN A 46 -15.68 16.26 10.75
N ARG A 47 -16.19 17.37 11.27
CA ARG A 47 -15.93 17.79 12.65
C ARG A 47 -16.57 16.76 13.55
N THR A 48 -15.84 15.74 13.91
CA THR A 48 -16.20 14.86 15.00
C THR A 48 -16.13 15.68 16.30
N THR A 49 -17.26 15.82 16.96
CA THR A 49 -17.38 16.45 18.26
C THR A 49 -16.73 15.56 19.33
N GLY A 50 -15.43 15.61 19.42
CA GLY A 50 -14.63 15.05 20.50
C GLY A 50 -13.63 16.11 20.94
N ASN A 51 -13.22 16.08 22.20
CA ASN A 51 -12.28 17.01 22.83
C ASN A 51 -10.85 17.03 22.24
N ASP A 52 -10.68 16.62 20.98
CA ASP A 52 -9.41 16.69 20.29
C ASP A 52 -9.31 18.02 19.54
N LEU A 53 -8.61 18.97 20.13
CA LEU A 53 -8.38 20.31 19.59
C LEU A 53 -7.68 20.31 18.21
N TYR A 54 -7.09 19.20 17.83
CA TYR A 54 -6.34 19.07 16.56
C TYR A 54 -7.10 18.32 15.48
N GLN A 55 -8.27 17.75 15.78
CA GLN A 55 -9.04 16.97 14.83
C GLN A 55 -9.53 17.86 13.67
N GLY A 56 -9.09 17.54 12.45
CA GLY A 56 -9.40 18.32 11.25
C GLY A 56 -8.47 19.50 10.97
N MET A 57 -7.47 19.79 11.84
CA MET A 57 -6.47 20.85 11.63
C MET A 57 -5.14 20.32 11.05
N THR A 58 -5.02 19.02 10.88
CA THR A 58 -3.79 18.39 10.37
C THR A 58 -3.74 18.43 8.83
N ARG A 59 -2.60 18.83 8.28
CA ARG A 59 -2.34 18.72 6.84
C ARG A 59 -2.06 17.27 6.48
N LYS A 60 -2.60 16.81 5.34
CA LYS A 60 -2.20 15.53 4.75
C LYS A 60 -0.76 15.64 4.24
N LEU A 61 0.08 14.68 4.62
CA LEU A 61 1.42 14.55 4.05
C LEU A 61 1.29 13.90 2.66
N PRO A 62 1.82 14.52 1.60
CA PRO A 62 1.85 13.88 0.30
C PRO A 62 2.88 12.74 0.29
N TYR A 63 2.59 11.66 -0.44
CA TYR A 63 3.46 10.48 -0.53
C TYR A 63 4.91 10.81 -0.95
N ARG A 64 5.11 11.83 -1.79
CA ARG A 64 6.44 12.29 -2.21
C ARG A 64 7.34 12.79 -1.07
N GLN A 65 6.76 13.07 0.11
CA GLN A 65 7.51 13.48 1.31
C GLN A 65 7.77 12.33 2.27
N MET A 66 7.33 11.11 1.91
CA MET A 66 7.56 9.92 2.70
C MET A 66 8.93 9.34 2.37
N VAL A 67 9.73 9.10 3.39
CA VAL A 67 10.90 8.23 3.27
C VAL A 67 10.39 6.79 3.21
N THR A 68 10.54 6.14 2.07
CA THR A 68 10.09 4.76 1.89
C THR A 68 10.95 3.81 2.73
N PRO A 69 10.35 2.99 3.62
CA PRO A 69 11.12 2.08 4.43
C PRO A 69 11.63 0.88 3.62
N TYR A 70 12.83 0.41 3.92
CA TYR A 70 13.37 -0.85 3.43
C TYR A 70 12.73 -2.04 4.15
N GLY A 71 12.35 -3.08 3.41
CA GLY A 71 11.87 -4.34 4.01
C GLY A 71 13.03 -5.19 4.49
N VAL A 72 12.99 -5.67 5.75
CA VAL A 72 14.00 -6.56 6.30
C VAL A 72 13.35 -7.72 7.04
N GLN A 73 13.91 -8.92 6.89
CA GLN A 73 13.52 -10.09 7.67
C GLN A 73 14.48 -10.28 8.82
N VAL A 74 13.94 -10.54 10.02
CA VAL A 74 14.72 -10.78 11.24
C VAL A 74 14.32 -12.10 11.87
N ALA A 75 15.27 -12.79 12.51
CA ALA A 75 15.05 -14.08 13.15
C ALA A 75 15.44 -14.06 14.64
N PHE A 76 14.89 -14.99 15.40
CA PHE A 76 15.29 -15.21 16.80
C PHE A 76 16.64 -15.91 16.88
N ALA A 77 16.88 -16.94 16.05
CA ALA A 77 18.10 -17.74 16.08
C ALA A 77 19.26 -17.16 15.24
N LYS A 78 19.00 -16.19 14.37
CA LYS A 78 20.00 -15.60 13.48
C LYS A 78 20.08 -14.09 13.66
N THR A 79 21.27 -13.53 13.44
CA THR A 79 21.51 -12.09 13.48
C THR A 79 21.60 -11.56 12.06
N VAL A 80 20.87 -10.48 11.80
CA VAL A 80 21.00 -9.70 10.57
C VAL A 80 21.95 -8.54 10.83
N HIS A 81 22.94 -8.38 9.95
CA HIS A 81 23.88 -7.25 9.99
C HIS A 81 23.51 -6.26 8.88
N ILE A 82 23.47 -4.99 9.24
CA ILE A 82 23.25 -3.91 8.29
C ILE A 82 24.45 -2.97 8.37
N ILE A 83 25.10 -2.78 7.23
CA ILE A 83 26.34 -2.02 7.08
C ILE A 83 25.99 -0.69 6.41
N PHE A 84 26.26 0.40 7.08
CA PHE A 84 25.99 1.75 6.59
C PHE A 84 27.24 2.40 6.00
N PRO A 85 27.10 3.39 5.09
CA PRO A 85 28.24 4.14 4.55
C PRO A 85 28.98 4.96 5.60
N SER A 86 28.28 5.37 6.67
CA SER A 86 28.80 6.21 7.75
C SER A 86 28.54 5.58 9.12
N ALA A 87 29.24 6.02 10.13
CA ALA A 87 29.05 5.55 11.50
C ALA A 87 27.61 5.79 11.98
N VAL A 88 27.04 4.83 12.69
CA VAL A 88 25.69 4.92 13.24
C VAL A 88 25.70 5.78 14.50
N LYS A 89 24.91 6.84 14.49
CA LYS A 89 24.72 7.76 15.59
C LYS A 89 23.60 7.29 16.54
N TYR A 90 22.48 6.90 15.97
CA TYR A 90 21.27 6.58 16.72
C TYR A 90 20.44 5.49 16.04
N VAL A 91 19.85 4.61 16.85
CA VAL A 91 18.89 3.59 16.40
C VAL A 91 17.64 3.71 17.25
N ASP A 92 16.47 3.80 16.61
CA ASP A 92 15.17 3.84 17.24
C ASP A 92 14.36 2.59 16.88
N LEU A 93 13.78 1.92 17.86
CA LEU A 93 13.03 0.68 17.70
C LEU A 93 11.54 0.95 17.93
N GLY A 94 10.69 0.59 16.98
CA GLY A 94 9.24 0.76 17.07
C GLY A 94 8.55 -0.18 18.04
N SER A 95 9.19 -1.29 18.43
CA SER A 95 8.65 -2.24 19.39
C SER A 95 9.75 -3.04 20.09
N ASN A 96 9.36 -3.78 21.15
CA ASN A 96 10.24 -4.71 21.86
C ASN A 96 10.34 -6.11 21.18
N TRP A 97 9.75 -6.29 20.02
CA TRP A 97 9.85 -7.54 19.25
C TRP A 97 11.21 -7.72 18.60
N ILE A 98 11.96 -6.65 18.48
CA ILE A 98 13.31 -6.65 17.94
C ILE A 98 14.28 -6.00 18.92
N ILE A 99 15.54 -6.39 18.82
CA ILE A 99 16.67 -5.76 19.47
C ILE A 99 17.71 -5.39 18.41
N ALA A 100 18.29 -4.23 18.53
CA ALA A 100 19.38 -3.80 17.68
C ALA A 100 20.49 -3.16 18.54
N GLY A 101 21.72 -3.24 18.05
CA GLY A 101 22.88 -2.62 18.65
C GLY A 101 24.04 -2.55 17.68
N LYS A 102 24.96 -1.63 17.89
CA LYS A 102 26.20 -1.55 17.13
C LYS A 102 27.03 -2.81 17.27
N ALA A 103 27.75 -3.19 16.24
CA ALA A 103 28.75 -4.24 16.32
C ALA A 103 30.01 -3.71 17.00
N ASP A 104 30.62 -4.51 17.88
CA ASP A 104 31.81 -4.11 18.59
C ASP A 104 32.98 -3.86 17.60
N GLY A 105 33.56 -2.67 17.65
CA GLY A 105 34.66 -2.30 16.77
C GLY A 105 34.26 -1.92 15.34
N ALA A 106 32.95 -1.88 15.02
CA ALA A 106 32.42 -1.48 13.72
C ALA A 106 31.27 -0.49 13.90
N GLU A 107 31.59 0.79 14.02
CA GLU A 107 30.65 1.86 14.34
C GLU A 107 29.57 2.06 13.25
N ASN A 108 29.82 1.59 12.03
CA ASN A 108 28.90 1.66 10.89
C ASN A 108 28.07 0.40 10.68
N VAL A 109 28.11 -0.56 11.62
CA VAL A 109 27.38 -1.81 11.50
C VAL A 109 26.43 -1.97 12.68
N ILE A 110 25.15 -2.26 12.40
CA ILE A 110 24.19 -2.69 13.41
C ILE A 110 23.89 -4.18 13.29
N ARG A 111 23.60 -4.79 14.43
CA ARG A 111 23.12 -6.16 14.55
C ARG A 111 21.65 -6.10 14.95
N VAL A 112 20.79 -6.78 14.19
CA VAL A 112 19.34 -6.80 14.45
C VAL A 112 18.90 -8.26 14.63
N LYS A 113 18.08 -8.52 15.65
CA LYS A 113 17.47 -9.83 15.93
C LYS A 113 16.04 -9.67 16.42
N ALA A 114 15.23 -10.70 16.21
CA ALA A 114 13.97 -10.84 16.92
C ALA A 114 14.22 -11.25 18.38
N THR A 115 13.43 -10.71 19.32
CA THR A 115 13.47 -11.06 20.75
C THR A 115 12.64 -12.30 21.06
N THR A 116 11.68 -12.65 20.18
CA THR A 116 10.83 -13.83 20.29
C THR A 116 10.69 -14.51 18.94
N GLU A 117 10.36 -15.79 18.93
CA GLU A 117 9.97 -16.49 17.72
C GLU A 117 8.57 -16.06 17.27
N GLY A 118 8.41 -15.79 15.97
CA GLY A 118 7.10 -15.63 15.33
C GLY A 118 6.29 -14.45 15.84
N PHE A 119 6.86 -13.26 16.02
CA PHE A 119 6.05 -12.09 16.33
C PHE A 119 5.08 -11.76 15.18
N PRO A 120 3.83 -11.34 15.48
CA PRO A 120 2.81 -11.13 14.46
C PRO A 120 3.02 -9.81 13.71
N GLY A 121 2.83 -9.84 12.39
CA GLY A 121 2.83 -8.64 11.54
C GLY A 121 4.22 -8.04 11.32
N GLU A 122 4.29 -6.73 11.36
CA GLU A 122 5.50 -5.94 11.14
C GLU A 122 5.78 -5.03 12.33
N THR A 123 7.04 -4.73 12.53
CA THR A 123 7.50 -3.61 13.33
C THR A 123 8.44 -2.75 12.50
N ASN A 124 8.84 -1.60 13.02
CA ASN A 124 9.78 -0.73 12.31
C ASN A 124 10.97 -0.38 13.20
N PHE A 125 12.02 0.07 12.55
CA PHE A 125 13.11 0.78 13.21
C PHE A 125 13.72 1.80 12.26
N SER A 126 14.40 2.78 12.83
CA SER A 126 15.11 3.78 12.04
C SER A 126 16.53 3.93 12.53
N VAL A 127 17.41 4.33 11.62
CA VAL A 127 18.83 4.56 11.85
C VAL A 127 19.23 5.93 11.38
N ILE A 128 19.94 6.68 12.21
CA ILE A 128 20.55 7.94 11.87
C ILE A 128 22.07 7.78 11.93
N CYS A 129 22.75 8.14 10.86
CA CYS A 129 24.20 8.12 10.78
C CYS A 129 24.83 9.47 11.15
N GLU A 130 26.14 9.49 11.38
CA GLU A 130 26.88 10.71 11.76
C GLU A 130 26.90 11.78 10.63
N ASP A 131 26.80 11.35 9.38
CA ASP A 131 26.66 12.22 8.21
C ASP A 131 25.27 12.84 8.04
N GLY A 132 24.32 12.46 8.92
CA GLY A 132 22.92 12.92 8.89
C GLY A 132 22.01 12.05 8.03
N SER A 133 22.49 11.00 7.39
CA SER A 133 21.68 10.07 6.61
C SER A 133 20.65 9.38 7.51
N PHE A 134 19.41 9.25 7.02
CA PHE A 134 18.31 8.61 7.71
C PHE A 134 17.82 7.39 6.92
N TYR A 135 17.76 6.26 7.60
CA TYR A 135 17.27 4.99 7.04
C TYR A 135 16.07 4.50 7.84
N SER A 136 14.99 4.16 7.15
CA SER A 136 13.78 3.58 7.75
C SER A 136 13.62 2.13 7.31
N PHE A 137 13.23 1.26 8.24
CA PHE A 137 13.07 -0.16 7.98
C PHE A 137 11.73 -0.66 8.51
N ASN A 138 11.07 -1.53 7.72
CA ASN A 138 9.99 -2.39 8.18
C ASN A 138 10.53 -3.80 8.39
N ALA A 139 10.43 -4.30 9.61
CA ALA A 139 10.96 -5.61 10.01
C ALA A 139 9.84 -6.63 10.16
N ARG A 140 10.00 -7.78 9.51
CA ARG A 140 9.13 -8.96 9.65
C ARG A 140 9.90 -10.12 10.23
N TYR A 141 9.22 -10.97 10.99
CA TYR A 141 9.82 -12.21 11.43
C TYR A 141 9.94 -13.21 10.28
N ALA A 142 11.12 -13.80 10.13
CA ALA A 142 11.36 -14.98 9.32
C ALA A 142 12.29 -15.92 10.09
N ARG A 143 11.93 -17.21 10.15
CA ARG A 143 12.81 -18.22 10.81
C ARG A 143 14.14 -18.33 10.06
N GLU A 144 14.10 -18.23 8.74
CA GLU A 144 15.23 -18.23 7.83
C GLU A 144 15.21 -16.95 6.99
N PRO A 145 15.83 -15.85 7.43
CA PRO A 145 15.92 -14.63 6.66
C PRO A 145 16.68 -14.86 5.34
N GLU A 146 16.17 -14.28 4.27
CA GLU A 146 16.80 -14.35 2.93
C GLU A 146 18.16 -13.66 2.91
N MET A 147 18.29 -12.56 3.66
CA MET A 147 19.53 -11.78 3.75
C MET A 147 19.97 -11.68 5.20
N LEU A 148 21.21 -12.06 5.48
CA LEU A 148 21.81 -11.92 6.80
C LEU A 148 22.80 -10.76 6.88
N ASN A 149 23.32 -10.31 5.75
CA ASN A 149 24.24 -9.18 5.66
C ASN A 149 23.77 -8.25 4.55
N ILE A 150 23.47 -7.01 4.90
CA ILE A 150 22.89 -6.00 4.01
C ILE A 150 23.84 -4.80 3.99
N GLU A 151 24.32 -4.41 2.83
CA GLU A 151 25.12 -3.22 2.63
C GLU A 151 24.27 -2.10 2.05
N MET A 152 24.16 -0.97 2.76
CA MET A 152 23.31 0.15 2.38
C MET A 152 23.98 1.10 1.38
N LYS A 153 25.28 0.96 1.11
CA LYS A 153 26.05 1.84 0.24
C LYS A 153 25.52 1.88 -1.19
N ASP A 154 25.20 0.71 -1.73
CA ASP A 154 24.77 0.57 -3.12
C ASP A 154 23.34 1.04 -3.37
N PHE A 155 22.52 1.17 -2.31
CA PHE A 155 21.14 1.65 -2.43
C PHE A 155 21.05 3.15 -2.66
N LEU A 156 22.02 3.94 -2.20
CA LEU A 156 22.05 5.38 -2.40
C LEU A 156 22.48 5.77 -3.83
N GLU A 157 23.27 4.92 -4.51
CA GLU A 157 23.73 5.16 -5.88
C GLU A 157 22.68 4.82 -6.94
N ASN A 158 21.66 4.01 -6.61
CA ASN A 158 20.64 3.56 -7.56
C ASN A 158 19.34 4.40 -7.52
N GLU A 159 19.15 5.28 -6.55
CA GLU A 159 17.98 6.18 -6.51
C GLU A 159 18.07 7.36 -7.49
N ASP A 160 19.27 7.69 -7.98
CA ASP A 160 19.50 8.82 -8.91
C ASP A 160 19.35 8.44 -10.41
N THR A 161 18.99 7.20 -10.75
CA THR A 161 18.89 6.73 -12.15
C THR A 161 17.49 6.30 -12.60
N THR A 162 16.43 6.73 -11.96
CA THR A 162 15.09 6.67 -12.57
C THR A 162 14.73 8.04 -13.16
N ASP A 163 15.30 8.32 -14.32
CA ASP A 163 14.74 9.29 -15.27
C ASP A 163 13.33 8.82 -15.68
N PHE A 164 12.32 9.65 -15.38
CA PHE A 164 10.97 9.55 -15.88
C PHE A 164 10.80 10.39 -17.15
#